data_05e0ef828bcab64e57a866b89cc8d530
#
_entry.id   05e0ef828bcab64e57a866b89cc8d530
#
_cell.length_a   1.000
_cell.length_b   1.000
_cell.length_c   1.000
_cell.angle_alpha   90.00
_cell.angle_beta   90.00
_cell.angle_gamma   90.00
#
_symmetry.space_group_name_H-M   'P 1'
#
loop_
_entity.id
_entity.type
_entity.pdbx_description
1 polymer ?
#
loop_
_entity_poly.entity_id
_entity_poly.type
_entity_poly.pdbx_seq_one_letter_code
_entity_poly.pdbx_strand_id
1 'polypeptide(L)'
;MTTAQTGLDGVVAATTALSDVDGDRGALTIAGFPLEELAAHATCEETTWLRWHGELPTAGELDRFRRGLAAARPLPPATVAVIGECVAAGLDAMDTLRIAAGTISLTAADAVTLVAQCPVIVATHWRMRAGLAALAPRADLGHAASFLYLLDGREPDPERVRGLETYLNTVVDHGLNASTFTARVITSTGSDLVSAVVGALGALKGPLHGGAPGPALDMVFQIGDASRAEGVLRDKLARGEKLMGFGHRVYKVRDPRADVLATAAERLFTRAGDMALYRLARDVEATALRLLEEAKPGRRLQTNVEFYTALLLHGLGLDTSLFTPTFAMSRVSGWIAHAAEQARAGRIIRPQSEYVGPRGRTWVPLAERRAATASCELRRTGVSSVGGPSPVPGP
;
A
#
# COMPACT_ATOMS: atom_id res chain seq x y z
N MET A 1 15.34 25.86 22.86
CA MET A 1 15.62 25.32 21.51
C MET A 1 14.83 24.04 21.36
N THR A 2 13.81 24.00 20.55
CA THR A 2 13.05 22.79 20.23
C THR A 2 13.92 21.92 19.35
N THR A 3 14.35 20.77 19.87
CA THR A 3 15.11 19.78 19.08
C THR A 3 14.24 19.33 17.90
N ALA A 4 14.79 19.35 16.68
CA ALA A 4 14.09 18.88 15.50
C ALA A 4 13.67 17.42 15.72
N GLN A 5 12.37 17.15 15.70
CA GLN A 5 11.84 15.77 15.83
C GLN A 5 12.06 15.03 14.52
N THR A 6 12.99 14.08 14.54
CA THR A 6 13.29 13.25 13.37
C THR A 6 12.08 12.39 13.01
N GLY A 7 11.60 12.50 11.75
CA GLY A 7 10.48 11.73 11.24
C GLY A 7 9.09 12.20 11.68
N LEU A 8 8.98 13.37 12.31
CA LEU A 8 7.73 13.99 12.77
C LEU A 8 6.88 13.12 13.72
N ASP A 9 7.50 12.23 14.47
CA ASP A 9 6.81 11.39 15.46
C ASP A 9 6.09 12.25 16.50
N GLY A 10 4.79 11.99 16.73
CA GLY A 10 3.97 12.73 17.68
C GLY A 10 3.59 14.15 17.24
N VAL A 11 3.99 14.59 16.02
CA VAL A 11 3.59 15.90 15.49
C VAL A 11 2.23 15.77 14.80
N VAL A 12 1.23 16.52 15.30
CA VAL A 12 -0.07 16.64 14.63
C VAL A 12 0.08 17.61 13.46
N ALA A 13 0.18 17.06 12.24
CA ALA A 13 0.41 17.83 11.02
C ALA A 13 -0.90 18.28 10.32
N ALA A 14 -2.03 17.66 10.61
CA ALA A 14 -3.35 18.01 10.10
C ALA A 14 -4.45 17.47 11.01
N THR A 15 -5.63 18.09 10.94
CA THR A 15 -6.88 17.49 11.44
C THR A 15 -7.56 16.74 10.31
N THR A 16 -8.28 15.66 10.62
CA THR A 16 -9.00 14.87 9.62
C THR A 16 -10.26 14.26 10.21
N ALA A 17 -11.30 14.16 9.39
CA ALA A 17 -12.53 13.43 9.69
C ALA A 17 -12.58 12.06 9.00
N LEU A 18 -11.48 11.66 8.30
CA LEU A 18 -11.47 10.49 7.41
C LEU A 18 -11.09 9.21 8.11
N SER A 19 -10.24 9.27 9.14
CA SER A 19 -9.87 8.11 9.94
C SER A 19 -9.28 8.51 11.28
N ASP A 20 -9.43 7.62 12.26
CA ASP A 20 -8.79 7.68 13.57
C ASP A 20 -8.09 6.36 13.88
N VAL A 21 -6.86 6.44 14.39
CA VAL A 21 -6.00 5.28 14.69
C VAL A 21 -5.65 5.31 16.17
N ASP A 22 -6.32 4.52 16.98
CA ASP A 22 -6.00 4.33 18.38
C ASP A 22 -5.02 3.15 18.55
N GLY A 23 -3.74 3.48 18.66
CA GLY A 23 -2.69 2.47 18.78
C GLY A 23 -2.67 1.73 20.11
N ASP A 24 -3.19 2.32 21.16
CA ASP A 24 -3.20 1.72 22.50
C ASP A 24 -4.40 0.76 22.68
N ARG A 25 -5.54 1.10 22.10
CA ARG A 25 -6.74 0.25 22.12
C ARG A 25 -6.79 -0.75 20.97
N GLY A 26 -5.96 -0.57 19.93
CA GLY A 26 -6.01 -1.40 18.73
C GLY A 26 -7.29 -1.18 17.94
N ALA A 27 -7.72 0.08 17.79
CA ALA A 27 -8.92 0.43 17.06
C ALA A 27 -8.58 1.28 15.83
N LEU A 28 -9.31 1.06 14.75
CA LEU A 28 -9.27 1.87 13.54
C LEU A 28 -10.69 2.27 13.17
N THR A 29 -10.92 3.58 13.13
CA THR A 29 -12.19 4.16 12.70
C THR A 29 -12.02 4.74 11.30
N ILE A 30 -12.94 4.45 10.39
CA ILE A 30 -12.98 4.98 9.02
C ILE A 30 -14.29 5.78 8.84
N ALA A 31 -14.17 7.10 8.69
CA ALA A 31 -15.30 8.01 8.50
C ALA A 31 -16.46 7.75 9.51
N GLY A 32 -16.10 7.54 10.78
CA GLY A 32 -17.04 7.29 11.89
C GLY A 32 -17.43 5.83 12.12
N PHE A 33 -17.08 4.90 11.24
CA PHE A 33 -17.38 3.47 11.40
C PHE A 33 -16.16 2.71 11.95
N PRO A 34 -16.35 1.78 12.89
CA PRO A 34 -15.33 0.79 13.20
C PRO A 34 -14.94 0.04 11.93
N LEU A 35 -13.63 -0.25 11.78
CA LEU A 35 -13.14 -0.96 10.60
C LEU A 35 -13.86 -2.28 10.36
N GLU A 36 -14.11 -3.03 11.41
CA GLU A 36 -14.73 -4.35 11.38
C GLU A 36 -16.12 -4.31 10.72
N GLU A 37 -16.87 -3.25 10.98
CA GLU A 37 -18.21 -3.04 10.38
C GLU A 37 -18.11 -2.78 8.87
N LEU A 38 -17.24 -1.86 8.46
CA LEU A 38 -17.09 -1.56 7.03
C LEU A 38 -16.49 -2.74 6.26
N ALA A 39 -15.43 -3.34 6.77
CA ALA A 39 -14.73 -4.42 6.07
C ALA A 39 -15.59 -5.68 5.93
N ALA A 40 -16.46 -5.95 6.91
CA ALA A 40 -17.36 -7.11 6.88
C ALA A 40 -18.55 -6.94 5.92
N HIS A 41 -19.03 -5.71 5.71
CA HIS A 41 -20.33 -5.48 5.08
C HIS A 41 -20.27 -4.64 3.80
N ALA A 42 -19.46 -3.57 3.77
CA ALA A 42 -19.43 -2.63 2.66
C ALA A 42 -18.74 -3.21 1.41
N THR A 43 -19.20 -2.78 0.24
CA THR A 43 -18.45 -2.89 -1.00
C THR A 43 -17.35 -1.81 -1.06
N CYS A 44 -16.37 -1.99 -1.93
CA CYS A 44 -15.32 -1.01 -2.14
C CYS A 44 -15.89 0.35 -2.61
N GLU A 45 -16.94 0.33 -3.41
CA GLU A 45 -17.64 1.52 -3.87
C GLU A 45 -18.36 2.27 -2.75
N GLU A 46 -19.00 1.55 -1.83
CA GLU A 46 -19.67 2.17 -0.66
C GLU A 46 -18.66 2.84 0.26
N THR A 47 -17.54 2.18 0.54
CA THR A 47 -16.47 2.74 1.37
C THR A 47 -15.81 3.95 0.71
N THR A 48 -15.60 3.92 -0.61
CA THR A 48 -15.07 5.05 -1.38
C THR A 48 -16.03 6.23 -1.33
N TRP A 49 -17.32 5.99 -1.58
CA TRP A 49 -18.35 7.01 -1.51
C TRP A 49 -18.45 7.65 -0.12
N LEU A 50 -18.54 6.82 0.93
CA LEU A 50 -18.57 7.27 2.32
C LEU A 50 -17.45 8.27 2.63
N ARG A 51 -16.24 7.95 2.22
CA ARG A 51 -15.07 8.78 2.50
C ARG A 51 -15.04 10.10 1.71
N TRP A 52 -15.68 10.15 0.56
CA TRP A 52 -15.76 11.36 -0.25
C TRP A 52 -16.93 12.27 0.13
N HIS A 53 -18.02 11.68 0.63
CA HIS A 53 -19.27 12.40 0.91
C HIS A 53 -19.63 12.49 2.40
N GLY A 54 -19.02 11.68 3.28
CA GLY A 54 -19.25 11.68 4.72
C GLY A 54 -20.38 10.76 5.18
N GLU A 55 -21.21 10.25 4.26
CA GLU A 55 -22.36 9.37 4.53
C GLU A 55 -22.35 8.18 3.56
N LEU A 56 -22.94 7.06 4.00
CA LEU A 56 -23.14 5.91 3.12
C LEU A 56 -24.09 6.25 1.98
N PRO A 57 -23.86 5.73 0.76
CA PRO A 57 -24.72 6.03 -0.38
C PRO A 57 -26.11 5.39 -0.23
N THR A 58 -27.12 6.08 -0.69
CA THR A 58 -28.42 5.45 -1.01
C THR A 58 -28.25 4.49 -2.20
N ALA A 59 -29.20 3.58 -2.39
CA ALA A 59 -29.16 2.64 -3.52
C ALA A 59 -29.01 3.34 -4.89
N GLY A 60 -29.69 4.47 -5.08
CA GLY A 60 -29.62 5.24 -6.32
C GLY A 60 -28.29 5.97 -6.52
N GLU A 61 -27.65 6.43 -5.45
CA GLU A 61 -26.32 7.04 -5.49
C GLU A 61 -25.25 5.99 -5.77
N LEU A 62 -25.30 4.85 -5.08
CA LEU A 62 -24.39 3.74 -5.29
C LEU A 62 -24.45 3.25 -6.75
N ASP A 63 -25.65 3.08 -7.30
CA ASP A 63 -25.85 2.65 -8.68
C ASP A 63 -25.26 3.67 -9.68
N ARG A 64 -25.49 4.99 -9.48
CA ARG A 64 -24.86 6.04 -10.30
C ARG A 64 -23.34 6.02 -10.19
N PHE A 65 -22.81 5.85 -8.98
CA PHE A 65 -21.37 5.82 -8.74
C PHE A 65 -20.70 4.61 -9.41
N ARG A 66 -21.31 3.42 -9.29
CA ARG A 66 -20.86 2.19 -9.97
C ARG A 66 -20.82 2.35 -11.48
N ARG A 67 -21.87 2.94 -12.09
CA ARG A 67 -21.87 3.25 -13.52
C ARG A 67 -20.79 4.25 -13.92
N GLY A 68 -20.55 5.27 -13.09
CA GLY A 68 -19.48 6.24 -13.31
C GLY A 68 -18.11 5.59 -13.30
N LEU A 69 -17.81 4.75 -12.30
CA LEU A 69 -16.57 3.98 -12.23
C LEU A 69 -16.42 3.06 -13.46
N ALA A 70 -17.48 2.32 -13.83
CA ALA A 70 -17.45 1.41 -14.96
C ALA A 70 -17.17 2.13 -16.28
N ALA A 71 -17.79 3.29 -16.51
CA ALA A 71 -17.58 4.12 -17.69
C ALA A 71 -16.16 4.71 -17.78
N ALA A 72 -15.52 4.95 -16.63
CA ALA A 72 -14.18 5.54 -16.54
C ALA A 72 -13.03 4.50 -16.63
N ARG A 73 -13.32 3.19 -16.55
CA ARG A 73 -12.29 2.13 -16.59
C ARG A 73 -11.45 2.04 -17.85
N PRO A 74 -12.00 2.25 -19.07
CA PRO A 74 -11.22 2.09 -20.30
C PRO A 74 -9.97 2.97 -20.29
N LEU A 75 -8.81 2.37 -20.58
CA LEU A 75 -7.55 3.11 -20.64
C LEU A 75 -7.42 3.79 -22.02
N PRO A 76 -6.92 5.05 -22.07
CA PRO A 76 -6.53 5.68 -23.31
C PRO A 76 -5.44 4.88 -24.04
N PRO A 77 -5.40 4.90 -25.40
CA PRO A 77 -4.33 4.23 -26.15
C PRO A 77 -2.91 4.62 -25.72
N ALA A 78 -2.70 5.88 -25.38
CA ALA A 78 -1.41 6.37 -24.87
C ALA A 78 -1.01 5.68 -23.56
N THR A 79 -1.94 5.49 -22.63
CA THR A 79 -1.69 4.77 -21.39
C THR A 79 -1.32 3.31 -21.64
N VAL A 80 -2.04 2.65 -22.55
CA VAL A 80 -1.75 1.24 -22.94
C VAL A 80 -0.36 1.13 -23.56
N ALA A 81 0.02 2.08 -24.43
CA ALA A 81 1.35 2.12 -25.03
C ALA A 81 2.45 2.29 -23.97
N VAL A 82 2.26 3.21 -23.01
CA VAL A 82 3.20 3.40 -21.88
C VAL A 82 3.34 2.12 -21.05
N ILE A 83 2.25 1.40 -20.77
CA ILE A 83 2.33 0.13 -20.06
C ILE A 83 3.15 -0.89 -20.86
N GLY A 84 2.95 -0.97 -22.19
CA GLY A 84 3.72 -1.83 -23.08
C GLY A 84 5.22 -1.55 -23.03
N GLU A 85 5.61 -0.28 -23.07
CA GLU A 85 7.02 0.14 -22.95
C GLU A 85 7.60 -0.21 -21.57
N CYS A 86 6.84 -0.02 -20.49
CA CYS A 86 7.26 -0.42 -19.15
C CYS A 86 7.50 -1.94 -19.05
N VAL A 87 6.63 -2.76 -19.64
CA VAL A 87 6.78 -4.22 -19.68
C VAL A 87 8.01 -4.61 -20.51
N ALA A 88 8.20 -4.00 -21.68
CA ALA A 88 9.36 -4.24 -22.53
C ALA A 88 10.68 -3.88 -21.82
N ALA A 89 10.66 -2.83 -21.00
CA ALA A 89 11.80 -2.43 -20.16
C ALA A 89 11.99 -3.29 -18.89
N GLY A 90 11.12 -4.29 -18.64
CA GLY A 90 11.20 -5.17 -17.47
C GLY A 90 10.81 -4.51 -16.14
N LEU A 91 10.08 -3.39 -16.17
CA LEU A 91 9.65 -2.71 -14.96
C LEU A 91 8.61 -3.54 -14.18
N ASP A 92 8.63 -3.41 -12.86
CA ASP A 92 7.62 -4.02 -12.00
C ASP A 92 6.25 -3.31 -12.09
N ALA A 93 5.22 -3.94 -11.49
CA ALA A 93 3.86 -3.43 -11.54
C ALA A 93 3.69 -2.09 -10.79
N MET A 94 4.46 -1.82 -9.73
CA MET A 94 4.38 -0.54 -9.00
C MET A 94 5.04 0.60 -9.79
N ASP A 95 6.18 0.36 -10.44
CA ASP A 95 6.79 1.35 -11.32
C ASP A 95 5.90 1.64 -12.51
N THR A 96 5.34 0.60 -13.13
CA THR A 96 4.39 0.75 -14.24
C THR A 96 3.15 1.53 -13.80
N LEU A 97 2.55 1.19 -12.65
CA LEU A 97 1.40 1.92 -12.11
C LEU A 97 1.72 3.40 -11.89
N ARG A 98 2.85 3.71 -11.26
CA ARG A 98 3.28 5.08 -11.00
C ARG A 98 3.49 5.89 -12.30
N ILE A 99 4.11 5.30 -13.30
CA ILE A 99 4.37 5.95 -14.60
C ILE A 99 3.07 6.12 -15.38
N ALA A 100 2.29 5.05 -15.50
CA ALA A 100 1.06 5.06 -16.28
C ALA A 100 -0.05 5.91 -15.64
N ALA A 101 -0.13 5.98 -14.31
CA ALA A 101 -1.07 6.86 -13.62
C ALA A 101 -0.88 8.34 -13.99
N GLY A 102 0.36 8.78 -14.28
CA GLY A 102 0.64 10.12 -14.78
C GLY A 102 -0.02 10.44 -16.13
N THR A 103 -0.29 9.44 -16.96
CA THR A 103 -0.93 9.64 -18.26
C THR A 103 -2.44 9.93 -18.13
N ILE A 104 -3.04 9.71 -16.96
CA ILE A 104 -4.44 10.06 -16.70
C ILE A 104 -4.67 11.57 -16.86
N SER A 105 -3.64 12.39 -16.68
CA SER A 105 -3.68 13.84 -16.98
C SER A 105 -4.00 14.18 -18.44
N LEU A 106 -3.87 13.20 -19.36
CA LEU A 106 -4.24 13.39 -20.77
C LEU A 106 -5.77 13.30 -21.03
N THR A 107 -6.53 13.00 -20.00
CA THR A 107 -7.99 12.90 -20.05
C THR A 107 -8.62 13.89 -19.08
N ALA A 108 -9.94 13.93 -18.99
CA ALA A 108 -10.62 14.65 -17.93
C ALA A 108 -10.36 13.93 -16.60
N ALA A 109 -9.19 14.16 -16.01
CA ALA A 109 -8.72 13.48 -14.81
C ALA A 109 -9.49 13.95 -13.59
N ASP A 110 -10.49 13.18 -13.21
CA ASP A 110 -11.21 13.35 -11.96
C ASP A 110 -10.91 12.21 -10.97
N ALA A 111 -11.48 12.33 -9.77
CA ALA A 111 -11.33 11.35 -8.73
C ALA A 111 -11.83 9.96 -9.14
N VAL A 112 -12.91 9.89 -9.91
CA VAL A 112 -13.54 8.66 -10.38
C VAL A 112 -12.62 7.96 -11.37
N THR A 113 -12.04 8.69 -12.32
CA THR A 113 -11.10 8.17 -13.32
C THR A 113 -9.85 7.57 -12.66
N LEU A 114 -9.26 8.25 -11.67
CA LEU A 114 -8.10 7.76 -10.94
C LEU A 114 -8.38 6.42 -10.23
N VAL A 115 -9.50 6.33 -9.52
CA VAL A 115 -9.90 5.08 -8.86
C VAL A 115 -10.20 3.98 -9.87
N ALA A 116 -10.91 4.31 -10.95
CA ALA A 116 -11.33 3.33 -11.95
C ALA A 116 -10.17 2.75 -12.77
N GLN A 117 -9.17 3.58 -13.14
CA GLN A 117 -8.11 3.16 -14.05
C GLN A 117 -6.91 2.50 -13.37
N CYS A 118 -6.61 2.79 -12.09
CA CYS A 118 -5.48 2.16 -11.40
C CYS A 118 -5.52 0.62 -11.42
N PRO A 119 -6.66 -0.07 -11.13
CA PRO A 119 -6.74 -1.52 -11.25
C PRO A 119 -6.54 -2.02 -12.68
N VAL A 120 -7.05 -1.27 -13.66
CA VAL A 120 -6.93 -1.65 -15.10
C VAL A 120 -5.47 -1.56 -15.54
N ILE A 121 -4.72 -0.54 -15.10
CA ILE A 121 -3.27 -0.41 -15.35
C ILE A 121 -2.53 -1.62 -14.79
N VAL A 122 -2.80 -1.99 -13.53
CA VAL A 122 -2.15 -3.14 -12.88
C VAL A 122 -2.45 -4.44 -13.61
N ALA A 123 -3.72 -4.70 -13.93
CA ALA A 123 -4.12 -5.92 -14.62
C ALA A 123 -3.60 -5.97 -16.06
N THR A 124 -3.56 -4.84 -16.77
CA THR A 124 -2.99 -4.73 -18.12
C THR A 124 -1.49 -5.07 -18.10
N HIS A 125 -0.74 -4.48 -17.16
CA HIS A 125 0.68 -4.81 -16.97
C HIS A 125 0.87 -6.30 -16.69
N TRP A 126 0.11 -6.87 -15.74
CA TRP A 126 0.18 -8.28 -15.40
C TRP A 126 0.01 -9.21 -16.60
N ARG A 127 -1.05 -8.95 -17.40
CA ARG A 127 -1.33 -9.76 -18.58
C ARG A 127 -0.27 -9.61 -19.66
N MET A 128 0.15 -8.38 -19.97
CA MET A 128 1.21 -8.14 -20.96
C MET A 128 2.52 -8.79 -20.55
N ARG A 129 2.90 -8.74 -19.27
CA ARG A 129 4.09 -9.41 -18.73
C ARG A 129 4.01 -10.94 -18.87
N ALA A 130 2.82 -11.51 -18.78
CA ALA A 130 2.56 -12.93 -19.00
C ALA A 130 2.41 -13.30 -20.48
N GLY A 131 2.62 -12.37 -21.43
CA GLY A 131 2.43 -12.58 -22.86
C GLY A 131 0.96 -12.71 -23.29
N LEU A 132 0.03 -12.27 -22.43
CA LEU A 132 -1.41 -12.33 -22.67
C LEU A 132 -1.93 -10.96 -23.16
N ALA A 133 -2.98 -10.99 -24.00
CA ALA A 133 -3.64 -9.77 -24.41
C ALA A 133 -4.33 -9.07 -23.23
N ALA A 134 -4.27 -7.74 -23.18
CA ALA A 134 -5.08 -6.95 -22.26
C ALA A 134 -6.58 -7.20 -22.51
N LEU A 135 -7.38 -7.18 -21.46
CA LEU A 135 -8.83 -7.36 -21.53
C LEU A 135 -9.54 -6.02 -21.43
N ALA A 136 -10.65 -5.91 -22.15
CA ALA A 136 -11.54 -4.78 -21.97
C ALA A 136 -12.31 -4.92 -20.64
N PRO A 137 -12.43 -3.83 -19.86
CA PRO A 137 -13.25 -3.84 -18.67
C PRO A 137 -14.73 -4.12 -18.98
N ARG A 138 -15.37 -4.90 -18.13
CA ARG A 138 -16.82 -5.15 -18.19
C ARG A 138 -17.57 -4.11 -17.35
N ALA A 139 -18.65 -3.57 -17.90
CA ALA A 139 -19.44 -2.53 -17.26
C ALA A 139 -20.38 -3.07 -16.15
N ASP A 140 -20.73 -4.35 -16.22
CA ASP A 140 -21.64 -5.02 -15.29
C ASP A 140 -20.96 -5.49 -13.99
N LEU A 141 -19.63 -5.46 -13.93
CA LEU A 141 -18.87 -5.89 -12.76
C LEU A 141 -18.58 -4.71 -11.80
N GLY A 142 -18.70 -4.95 -10.49
CA GLY A 142 -18.22 -4.06 -9.45
C GLY A 142 -16.69 -3.89 -9.50
N HIS A 143 -16.14 -3.02 -8.66
CA HIS A 143 -14.73 -2.64 -8.71
C HIS A 143 -13.78 -3.83 -8.46
N ALA A 144 -14.01 -4.56 -7.36
CA ALA A 144 -13.20 -5.73 -7.01
C ALA A 144 -13.39 -6.88 -8.02
N ALA A 145 -14.63 -7.16 -8.42
CA ALA A 145 -14.93 -8.18 -9.42
C ALA A 145 -14.28 -7.88 -10.78
N SER A 146 -14.30 -6.61 -11.20
CA SER A 146 -13.65 -6.15 -12.43
C SER A 146 -12.14 -6.40 -12.42
N PHE A 147 -11.48 -6.13 -11.31
CA PHE A 147 -10.04 -6.39 -11.18
C PHE A 147 -9.69 -7.87 -11.29
N LEU A 148 -10.41 -8.75 -10.58
CA LEU A 148 -10.21 -10.20 -10.68
C LEU A 148 -10.48 -10.72 -12.10
N TYR A 149 -11.55 -10.23 -12.74
CA TYR A 149 -11.83 -10.55 -14.15
C TYR A 149 -10.69 -10.13 -15.09
N LEU A 150 -10.19 -8.92 -14.92
CA LEU A 150 -9.11 -8.39 -15.75
C LEU A 150 -7.79 -9.15 -15.58
N LEU A 151 -7.53 -9.74 -14.41
CA LEU A 151 -6.37 -10.60 -14.21
C LEU A 151 -6.57 -11.97 -14.86
N ASP A 152 -7.69 -12.64 -14.58
CA ASP A 152 -7.91 -14.06 -14.89
C ASP A 152 -8.58 -14.30 -16.24
N GLY A 153 -9.34 -13.34 -16.76
CA GLY A 153 -10.16 -13.48 -17.96
C GLY A 153 -11.42 -14.35 -17.78
N ARG A 154 -11.81 -14.60 -16.52
CA ARG A 154 -12.96 -15.44 -16.16
C ARG A 154 -13.90 -14.70 -15.23
N GLU A 155 -15.16 -15.15 -15.17
CA GLU A 155 -16.11 -14.67 -14.16
C GLU A 155 -15.53 -14.94 -12.77
N PRO A 156 -15.39 -13.92 -11.91
CA PRO A 156 -14.79 -14.10 -10.62
C PRO A 156 -15.75 -14.81 -9.65
N ASP A 157 -15.24 -15.73 -8.85
CA ASP A 157 -16.00 -16.38 -7.78
C ASP A 157 -16.45 -15.33 -6.75
N PRO A 158 -17.73 -15.37 -6.29
CA PRO A 158 -18.26 -14.38 -5.33
C PRO A 158 -17.49 -14.30 -4.00
N GLU A 159 -16.95 -15.40 -3.50
CA GLU A 159 -16.15 -15.37 -2.26
C GLU A 159 -14.77 -14.73 -2.49
N ARG A 160 -14.18 -14.94 -3.66
CA ARG A 160 -12.97 -14.21 -4.07
C ARG A 160 -13.24 -12.71 -4.15
N VAL A 161 -14.37 -12.33 -4.75
CA VAL A 161 -14.79 -10.91 -4.80
C VAL A 161 -14.94 -10.35 -3.40
N ARG A 162 -15.68 -11.04 -2.52
CA ARG A 162 -15.89 -10.60 -1.13
C ARG A 162 -14.58 -10.52 -0.35
N GLY A 163 -13.69 -11.48 -0.52
CA GLY A 163 -12.35 -11.46 0.10
C GLY A 163 -11.53 -10.27 -0.34
N LEU A 164 -11.56 -9.94 -1.64
CA LEU A 164 -10.86 -8.76 -2.16
C LEU A 164 -11.50 -7.46 -1.66
N GLU A 165 -12.84 -7.34 -1.62
CA GLU A 165 -13.52 -6.18 -1.05
C GLU A 165 -13.16 -5.96 0.41
N THR A 166 -13.15 -7.05 1.21
CA THR A 166 -12.72 -6.98 2.61
C THR A 166 -11.31 -6.44 2.73
N TYR A 167 -10.39 -6.93 1.90
CA TYR A 167 -9.02 -6.42 1.85
C TYR A 167 -8.97 -4.93 1.49
N LEU A 168 -9.60 -4.54 0.38
CA LEU A 168 -9.60 -3.16 -0.09
C LEU A 168 -10.17 -2.20 0.97
N ASN A 169 -11.27 -2.57 1.63
CA ASN A 169 -11.86 -1.78 2.70
C ASN A 169 -10.96 -1.70 3.94
N THR A 170 -10.24 -2.79 4.25
CA THR A 170 -9.33 -2.86 5.42
C THR A 170 -8.13 -1.93 5.28
N VAL A 171 -7.60 -1.74 4.06
CA VAL A 171 -6.37 -0.97 3.84
C VAL A 171 -6.61 0.39 3.20
N VAL A 172 -7.87 0.81 3.04
CA VAL A 172 -8.28 2.05 2.35
C VAL A 172 -7.68 3.30 2.98
N ASP A 173 -7.50 3.31 4.31
CA ASP A 173 -6.90 4.40 5.07
C ASP A 173 -6.19 3.91 6.33
N HIS A 174 -5.26 4.73 6.81
CA HIS A 174 -4.57 4.54 8.09
C HIS A 174 -3.93 5.87 8.52
N GLY A 175 -4.72 6.92 8.63
CA GLY A 175 -4.27 8.24 9.05
C GLY A 175 -3.18 8.85 8.16
N LEU A 176 -2.33 9.69 8.74
CA LEU A 176 -1.24 10.37 8.02
C LEU A 176 0.00 9.49 7.85
N ASN A 177 -0.14 8.31 7.25
CA ASN A 177 1.00 7.52 6.80
C ASN A 177 1.81 8.27 5.71
N ALA A 178 3.01 7.77 5.38
CA ALA A 178 3.94 8.46 4.49
C ALA A 178 3.33 8.82 3.12
N SER A 179 2.58 7.92 2.49
CA SER A 179 1.98 8.18 1.18
C SER A 179 0.80 9.15 1.27
N THR A 180 -0.02 9.06 2.30
CA THR A 180 -1.12 10.00 2.56
C THR A 180 -0.58 11.40 2.83
N PHE A 181 0.48 11.51 3.64
CA PHE A 181 1.13 12.79 3.92
C PHE A 181 1.73 13.39 2.64
N THR A 182 2.37 12.58 1.79
CA THR A 182 2.89 13.01 0.49
C THR A 182 1.78 13.58 -0.40
N ALA A 183 0.63 12.90 -0.51
CA ALA A 183 -0.52 13.41 -1.26
C ALA A 183 -0.98 14.76 -0.72
N ARG A 184 -1.12 14.92 0.60
CA ARG A 184 -1.52 16.18 1.23
C ARG A 184 -0.48 17.30 0.99
N VAL A 185 0.81 17.00 1.06
CA VAL A 185 1.88 17.99 0.77
C VAL A 185 1.76 18.50 -0.65
N ILE A 186 1.64 17.63 -1.64
CA ILE A 186 1.49 18.01 -3.05
C ILE A 186 0.21 18.84 -3.24
N THR A 187 -0.93 18.36 -2.76
CA THR A 187 -2.21 19.07 -2.85
C THR A 187 -2.14 20.44 -2.18
N SER A 188 -1.42 20.58 -1.07
CA SER A 188 -1.28 21.84 -0.33
C SER A 188 -0.62 22.96 -1.13
N THR A 189 0.08 22.63 -2.21
CA THR A 189 0.71 23.59 -3.13
C THR A 189 -0.26 24.10 -4.20
N GLY A 190 -1.49 23.62 -4.25
CA GLY A 190 -2.46 23.90 -5.32
C GLY A 190 -2.24 23.03 -6.58
N SER A 191 -1.42 21.98 -6.48
CA SER A 191 -1.20 21.03 -7.59
C SER A 191 -2.42 20.13 -7.81
N ASP A 192 -2.48 19.50 -8.99
CA ASP A 192 -3.57 18.63 -9.41
C ASP A 192 -3.61 17.28 -8.69
N LEU A 193 -4.74 16.60 -8.80
CA LEU A 193 -4.99 15.36 -8.10
C LEU A 193 -4.15 14.18 -8.64
N VAL A 194 -3.83 14.16 -9.94
CA VAL A 194 -2.96 13.14 -10.54
C VAL A 194 -1.57 13.24 -9.96
N SER A 195 -1.02 14.44 -9.85
CA SER A 195 0.29 14.70 -9.22
C SER A 195 0.32 14.22 -7.77
N ALA A 196 -0.77 14.45 -7.01
CA ALA A 196 -0.88 14.00 -5.63
C ALA A 196 -0.87 12.46 -5.53
N VAL A 197 -1.65 11.78 -6.38
CA VAL A 197 -1.71 10.30 -6.42
C VAL A 197 -0.40 9.71 -6.90
N VAL A 198 0.23 10.24 -7.94
CA VAL A 198 1.54 9.76 -8.45
C VAL A 198 2.62 9.90 -7.39
N GLY A 199 2.65 11.03 -6.66
CA GLY A 199 3.58 11.23 -5.55
C GLY A 199 3.34 10.23 -4.40
N ALA A 200 2.08 9.96 -4.08
CA ALA A 200 1.70 8.96 -3.07
C ALA A 200 2.08 7.53 -3.49
N LEU A 201 1.91 7.16 -4.77
CA LEU A 201 2.38 5.89 -5.32
C LEU A 201 3.90 5.74 -5.17
N GLY A 202 4.66 6.83 -5.43
CA GLY A 202 6.10 6.86 -5.22
C GLY A 202 6.49 6.62 -3.75
N ALA A 203 5.76 7.20 -2.81
CA ALA A 203 5.99 6.99 -1.38
C ALA A 203 5.59 5.56 -0.95
N LEU A 204 4.46 5.03 -1.45
CA LEU A 204 3.98 3.69 -1.12
C LEU A 204 4.93 2.59 -1.60
N LYS A 205 5.57 2.75 -2.75
CA LYS A 205 6.55 1.82 -3.31
C LYS A 205 7.74 1.57 -2.38
N GLY A 206 8.05 2.51 -1.49
CA GLY A 206 9.21 2.41 -0.61
C GLY A 206 9.19 1.17 0.29
N PRO A 207 10.34 0.47 0.46
CA PRO A 207 10.41 -0.79 1.21
C PRO A 207 10.06 -0.65 2.71
N LEU A 208 10.06 0.58 3.22
CA LEU A 208 9.65 0.88 4.61
C LEU A 208 8.14 1.18 4.73
N HIS A 209 7.37 1.11 3.63
CA HIS A 209 5.95 1.43 3.63
C HIS A 209 5.09 0.30 3.03
N GLY A 210 5.07 0.08 1.74
CA GLY A 210 4.13 -0.86 1.10
C GLY A 210 4.72 -2.23 0.70
N GLY A 211 6.01 -2.47 0.93
CA GLY A 211 6.71 -3.65 0.43
C GLY A 211 6.76 -4.88 1.36
N ALA A 212 5.99 -4.92 2.44
CA ALA A 212 6.13 -5.94 3.49
C ALA A 212 5.32 -7.24 3.35
N PRO A 213 4.18 -7.34 2.61
CA PRO A 213 3.37 -8.57 2.60
C PRO A 213 4.06 -9.78 1.97
N GLY A 214 4.77 -9.61 0.87
CA GLY A 214 5.49 -10.71 0.21
C GLY A 214 6.43 -11.46 1.17
N PRO A 215 7.38 -10.80 1.83
CA PRO A 215 8.28 -11.41 2.79
C PRO A 215 7.60 -12.13 3.97
N ALA A 216 6.39 -11.75 4.37
CA ALA A 216 5.63 -12.47 5.40
C ALA A 216 5.15 -13.84 4.91
N LEU A 217 4.67 -13.92 3.67
CA LEU A 217 4.28 -15.17 3.03
C LEU A 217 5.49 -16.08 2.79
N ASP A 218 6.60 -15.52 2.29
CA ASP A 218 7.84 -16.26 2.06
C ASP A 218 8.33 -16.93 3.35
N MET A 219 8.19 -16.26 4.49
CA MET A 219 8.54 -16.85 5.79
C MET A 219 7.67 -18.05 6.12
N VAL A 220 6.36 -17.99 5.87
CA VAL A 220 5.43 -19.12 6.10
C VAL A 220 5.79 -20.30 5.18
N PHE A 221 6.06 -20.03 3.89
CA PHE A 221 6.48 -21.08 2.94
C PHE A 221 7.84 -21.67 3.28
N GLN A 222 8.80 -20.88 3.72
CA GLN A 222 10.12 -21.36 4.17
C GLN A 222 10.00 -22.31 5.35
N ILE A 223 9.08 -22.06 6.27
CA ILE A 223 8.78 -22.96 7.39
C ILE A 223 8.16 -24.24 6.87
N GLY A 224 7.12 -24.17 6.04
CA GLY A 224 6.49 -25.28 5.32
C GLY A 224 5.72 -26.27 6.17
N ASP A 225 6.15 -26.51 7.43
CA ASP A 225 5.52 -27.42 8.39
C ASP A 225 5.58 -26.83 9.82
N ALA A 226 4.48 -26.96 10.56
CA ALA A 226 4.35 -26.40 11.91
C ALA A 226 5.44 -26.88 12.89
N SER A 227 5.88 -28.13 12.76
CA SER A 227 6.94 -28.69 13.61
C SER A 227 8.30 -28.02 13.42
N ARG A 228 8.53 -27.36 12.29
CA ARG A 228 9.75 -26.61 11.96
C ARG A 228 9.71 -25.15 12.39
N ALA A 229 8.51 -24.63 12.73
CA ALA A 229 8.30 -23.22 12.98
C ALA A 229 9.24 -22.69 14.08
N GLU A 230 9.33 -23.37 15.21
CA GLU A 230 10.15 -22.92 16.34
C GLU A 230 11.64 -22.83 15.96
N GLY A 231 12.20 -23.85 15.32
CA GLY A 231 13.62 -23.87 14.93
C GLY A 231 13.95 -22.74 13.95
N VAL A 232 13.17 -22.61 12.87
CA VAL A 232 13.38 -21.57 11.84
C VAL A 232 13.25 -20.15 12.41
N LEU A 233 12.24 -19.91 13.26
CA LEU A 233 12.03 -18.59 13.84
C LEU A 233 13.11 -18.22 14.89
N ARG A 234 13.55 -19.17 15.72
CA ARG A 234 14.67 -18.97 16.65
C ARG A 234 15.97 -18.62 15.91
N ASP A 235 16.26 -19.33 14.84
CA ASP A 235 17.44 -19.06 14.02
C ASP A 235 17.41 -17.67 13.39
N LYS A 236 16.24 -17.23 12.88
CA LYS A 236 16.07 -15.85 12.37
C LYS A 236 16.31 -14.81 13.47
N LEU A 237 15.72 -15.00 14.66
CA LEU A 237 15.91 -14.09 15.78
C LEU A 237 17.34 -14.06 16.27
N ALA A 238 18.04 -15.18 16.31
CA ALA A 238 19.44 -15.27 16.70
C ALA A 238 20.37 -14.53 15.74
N ARG A 239 20.02 -14.49 14.44
CA ARG A 239 20.74 -13.68 13.43
C ARG A 239 20.33 -12.20 13.45
N GLY A 240 19.45 -11.78 14.34
CA GLY A 240 18.95 -10.40 14.42
C GLY A 240 17.97 -10.02 13.30
N GLU A 241 17.45 -10.99 12.56
CA GLU A 241 16.47 -10.76 11.49
C GLU A 241 15.12 -10.35 12.09
N LYS A 242 14.40 -9.49 11.38
CA LYS A 242 13.02 -9.16 11.74
C LYS A 242 12.08 -10.25 11.25
N LEU A 243 11.16 -10.66 12.10
CA LEU A 243 10.04 -11.50 11.67
C LEU A 243 9.02 -10.60 10.96
N MET A 244 8.85 -10.83 9.66
CA MET A 244 7.90 -10.04 8.86
C MET A 244 6.47 -10.39 9.23
N GLY A 245 5.59 -9.38 9.26
CA GLY A 245 4.21 -9.54 9.73
C GLY A 245 4.02 -9.33 11.24
N PHE A 246 5.09 -8.96 11.98
CA PHE A 246 5.04 -8.74 13.43
C PHE A 246 5.63 -7.38 13.83
N GLY A 247 4.95 -6.72 14.77
CA GLY A 247 5.30 -5.38 15.26
C GLY A 247 4.71 -4.27 14.39
N HIS A 248 4.34 -3.18 15.03
CA HIS A 248 3.78 -2.00 14.38
C HIS A 248 4.30 -0.72 15.04
N ARG A 249 4.42 0.36 14.26
CA ARG A 249 4.90 1.65 14.79
C ARG A 249 3.86 2.32 15.68
N VAL A 250 2.57 2.18 15.35
CA VAL A 250 1.45 2.82 16.06
C VAL A 250 0.84 1.85 17.07
N TYR A 251 0.37 0.67 16.64
CA TYR A 251 -0.28 -0.28 17.53
C TYR A 251 0.67 -0.87 18.56
N LYS A 252 0.27 -0.78 19.83
CA LYS A 252 0.95 -1.43 21.00
C LYS A 252 0.30 -2.77 21.36
N VAL A 253 -0.80 -3.07 20.72
CA VAL A 253 -1.58 -4.31 20.80
C VAL A 253 -1.70 -4.90 19.40
N ARG A 254 -2.45 -5.98 19.25
CA ARG A 254 -2.74 -6.60 17.95
C ARG A 254 -3.39 -5.58 17.00
N ASP A 255 -2.95 -5.56 15.77
CA ASP A 255 -3.49 -4.70 14.72
C ASP A 255 -4.92 -5.18 14.36
N PRO A 256 -5.97 -4.34 14.48
CA PRO A 256 -7.34 -4.76 14.23
C PRO A 256 -7.56 -5.22 12.78
N ARG A 257 -6.77 -4.72 11.85
CA ARG A 257 -6.81 -5.14 10.45
C ARG A 257 -6.39 -6.59 10.28
N ALA A 258 -5.48 -7.10 11.12
CA ALA A 258 -5.05 -8.49 11.07
C ALA A 258 -6.20 -9.46 11.38
N ASP A 259 -7.09 -9.12 12.33
CA ASP A 259 -8.22 -9.96 12.68
C ASP A 259 -9.27 -10.00 11.58
N VAL A 260 -9.58 -8.85 10.97
CA VAL A 260 -10.49 -8.76 9.83
C VAL A 260 -9.99 -9.62 8.66
N LEU A 261 -8.70 -9.50 8.32
CA LEU A 261 -8.12 -10.26 7.22
C LEU A 261 -7.96 -11.75 7.54
N ALA A 262 -7.68 -12.11 8.81
CA ALA A 262 -7.66 -13.50 9.25
C ALA A 262 -9.01 -14.19 9.03
N THR A 263 -10.10 -13.52 9.42
CA THR A 263 -11.47 -14.01 9.24
C THR A 263 -11.83 -14.17 7.75
N ALA A 264 -11.45 -13.19 6.92
CA ALA A 264 -11.67 -13.27 5.48
C ALA A 264 -10.86 -14.42 4.82
N ALA A 265 -9.61 -14.60 5.23
CA ALA A 265 -8.77 -15.69 4.76
C ALA A 265 -9.35 -17.05 5.17
N GLU A 266 -9.78 -17.20 6.42
CA GLU A 266 -10.39 -18.44 6.93
C GLU A 266 -11.61 -18.86 6.09
N ARG A 267 -12.52 -17.92 5.81
CA ARG A 267 -13.68 -18.16 4.96
C ARG A 267 -13.27 -18.62 3.55
N LEU A 268 -12.30 -17.94 2.95
CA LEU A 268 -11.83 -18.24 1.60
C LEU A 268 -11.22 -19.65 1.51
N PHE A 269 -10.31 -20.00 2.44
CA PHE A 269 -9.66 -21.30 2.49
C PHE A 269 -10.63 -22.43 2.84
N THR A 270 -11.60 -22.17 3.73
CA THR A 270 -12.66 -23.14 4.06
C THR A 270 -13.49 -23.46 2.83
N ARG A 271 -13.90 -22.45 2.06
CA ARG A 271 -14.67 -22.65 0.84
C ARG A 271 -13.88 -23.37 -0.25
N ALA A 272 -12.59 -23.09 -0.37
CA ALA A 272 -11.71 -23.80 -1.29
C ALA A 272 -11.46 -25.26 -0.90
N GLY A 273 -11.80 -25.65 0.33
CA GLY A 273 -11.58 -27.01 0.85
C GLY A 273 -10.12 -27.33 1.19
N ASP A 274 -9.23 -26.35 1.17
CA ASP A 274 -7.81 -26.50 1.52
C ASP A 274 -7.41 -25.54 2.64
N MET A 275 -7.44 -26.04 3.86
CA MET A 275 -7.10 -25.30 5.07
C MET A 275 -5.62 -25.46 5.49
N ALA A 276 -4.82 -26.20 4.72
CA ALA A 276 -3.46 -26.55 5.18
C ALA A 276 -2.60 -25.32 5.38
N LEU A 277 -2.56 -24.41 4.40
CA LEU A 277 -1.77 -23.18 4.48
C LEU A 277 -2.30 -22.23 5.58
N TYR A 278 -3.62 -22.12 5.73
CA TYR A 278 -4.21 -21.28 6.78
C TYR A 278 -3.82 -21.79 8.18
N ARG A 279 -3.92 -23.10 8.43
CA ARG A 279 -3.52 -23.71 9.70
C ARG A 279 -2.03 -23.52 9.98
N LEU A 280 -1.19 -23.76 8.97
CA LEU A 280 0.25 -23.50 9.09
C LEU A 280 0.53 -22.03 9.46
N ALA A 281 -0.13 -21.09 8.83
CA ALA A 281 0.04 -19.67 9.15
C ALA A 281 -0.37 -19.35 10.60
N ARG A 282 -1.47 -19.94 11.09
CA ARG A 282 -1.91 -19.81 12.50
C ARG A 282 -0.88 -20.36 13.50
N ASP A 283 -0.30 -21.53 13.19
CA ASP A 283 0.73 -22.14 14.03
C ASP A 283 2.03 -21.32 14.02
N VAL A 284 2.41 -20.79 12.86
CA VAL A 284 3.56 -19.87 12.72
C VAL A 284 3.32 -18.59 13.51
N GLU A 285 2.12 -18.00 13.43
CA GLU A 285 1.75 -16.81 14.20
C GLU A 285 1.89 -17.07 15.70
N ALA A 286 1.27 -18.13 16.22
CA ALA A 286 1.30 -18.46 17.64
C ALA A 286 2.74 -18.66 18.13
N THR A 287 3.56 -19.37 17.36
CA THR A 287 4.98 -19.63 17.68
C THR A 287 5.80 -18.33 17.64
N ALA A 288 5.59 -17.50 16.62
CA ALA A 288 6.30 -16.22 16.49
C ALA A 288 6.01 -15.26 17.64
N LEU A 289 4.74 -15.13 18.05
CA LEU A 289 4.35 -14.26 19.18
C LEU A 289 5.02 -14.69 20.48
N ARG A 290 5.02 -16.00 20.77
CA ARG A 290 5.70 -16.56 21.95
C ARG A 290 7.21 -16.26 21.90
N LEU A 291 7.87 -16.54 20.81
CA LEU A 291 9.31 -16.32 20.67
C LEU A 291 9.70 -14.84 20.69
N LEU A 292 8.88 -13.96 20.19
CA LEU A 292 9.10 -12.51 20.24
C LEU A 292 8.99 -11.99 21.67
N GLU A 293 8.04 -12.50 22.47
CA GLU A 293 7.95 -12.12 23.90
C GLU A 293 9.14 -12.65 24.71
N GLU A 294 9.62 -13.89 24.42
CA GLU A 294 10.83 -14.45 25.03
C GLU A 294 12.08 -13.62 24.67
N ALA A 295 12.25 -13.27 23.38
CA ALA A 295 13.46 -12.58 22.90
C ALA A 295 13.48 -11.08 23.20
N LYS A 296 12.32 -10.44 23.33
CA LYS A 296 12.18 -8.99 23.51
C LYS A 296 11.04 -8.68 24.50
N PRO A 297 11.18 -9.11 25.77
CA PRO A 297 10.11 -8.95 26.75
C PRO A 297 9.71 -7.48 26.92
N GLY A 298 8.40 -7.25 27.01
CA GLY A 298 7.82 -5.91 27.19
C GLY A 298 7.75 -5.04 25.94
N ARG A 299 8.29 -5.46 24.79
CA ARG A 299 8.14 -4.71 23.52
C ARG A 299 6.77 -4.88 22.86
N ARG A 300 5.95 -5.79 23.35
CA ARG A 300 4.57 -6.05 22.87
C ARG A 300 4.47 -6.14 21.36
N LEU A 301 5.38 -6.91 20.74
CA LEU A 301 5.38 -7.13 19.30
C LEU A 301 4.23 -8.08 18.95
N GLN A 302 3.21 -7.55 18.32
CA GLN A 302 1.99 -8.28 17.93
C GLN A 302 1.91 -8.43 16.42
N THR A 303 1.00 -9.31 15.94
CA THR A 303 0.72 -9.49 14.52
C THR A 303 0.19 -8.18 13.93
N ASN A 304 0.75 -7.79 12.79
CA ASN A 304 0.30 -6.62 12.05
C ASN A 304 -0.47 -7.03 10.77
N VAL A 305 -0.98 -6.04 10.05
CA VAL A 305 -1.80 -6.24 8.85
C VAL A 305 -1.12 -7.08 7.78
N GLU A 306 0.22 -7.02 7.65
CA GLU A 306 0.96 -7.63 6.56
C GLU A 306 0.90 -9.16 6.57
N PHE A 307 0.84 -9.77 7.77
CA PHE A 307 0.82 -11.22 7.92
C PHE A 307 -0.42 -11.84 7.23
N TYR A 308 -1.60 -11.32 7.55
CA TYR A 308 -2.84 -11.82 6.96
C TYR A 308 -3.17 -11.22 5.60
N THR A 309 -2.63 -10.05 5.25
CA THR A 309 -2.63 -9.54 3.88
C THR A 309 -2.02 -10.56 2.93
N ALA A 310 -0.82 -11.04 3.26
CA ALA A 310 -0.09 -12.01 2.45
C ALA A 310 -0.88 -13.29 2.24
N LEU A 311 -1.46 -13.83 3.32
CA LEU A 311 -2.25 -15.05 3.29
C LEU A 311 -3.53 -14.89 2.47
N LEU A 312 -4.28 -13.81 2.70
CA LEU A 312 -5.54 -13.55 1.99
C LEU A 312 -5.30 -13.34 0.49
N LEU A 313 -4.36 -12.47 0.12
CA LEU A 313 -4.10 -12.18 -1.29
C LEU A 313 -3.58 -13.42 -2.04
N HIS A 314 -2.76 -14.26 -1.39
CA HIS A 314 -2.38 -15.56 -1.96
C HIS A 314 -3.59 -16.47 -2.14
N GLY A 315 -4.47 -16.58 -1.15
CA GLY A 315 -5.72 -17.36 -1.25
C GLY A 315 -6.66 -16.86 -2.35
N LEU A 316 -6.61 -15.56 -2.67
CA LEU A 316 -7.30 -15.00 -3.83
C LEU A 316 -6.64 -15.37 -5.16
N GLY A 317 -5.50 -16.06 -5.16
CA GLY A 317 -4.75 -16.44 -6.35
C GLY A 317 -3.91 -15.30 -6.95
N LEU A 318 -3.61 -14.24 -6.18
CA LEU A 318 -2.73 -13.18 -6.62
C LEU A 318 -1.26 -13.59 -6.44
N ASP A 319 -0.46 -13.29 -7.46
CA ASP A 319 1.01 -13.38 -7.36
C ASP A 319 1.55 -12.32 -6.39
N THR A 320 2.64 -12.63 -5.69
CA THR A 320 3.24 -11.73 -4.70
C THR A 320 3.65 -10.38 -5.28
N SER A 321 4.01 -10.32 -6.56
CA SER A 321 4.33 -9.07 -7.27
C SER A 321 3.12 -8.12 -7.41
N LEU A 322 1.89 -8.63 -7.24
CA LEU A 322 0.66 -7.85 -7.26
C LEU A 322 0.22 -7.35 -5.88
N PHE A 323 0.86 -7.75 -4.78
CA PHE A 323 0.39 -7.40 -3.43
C PHE A 323 0.45 -5.89 -3.17
N THR A 324 1.59 -5.25 -3.41
CA THR A 324 1.73 -3.79 -3.27
C THR A 324 0.87 -3.01 -4.27
N PRO A 325 0.79 -3.38 -5.57
CA PRO A 325 -0.16 -2.77 -6.48
C PRO A 325 -1.62 -2.89 -6.04
N THR A 326 -2.04 -4.03 -5.49
CA THR A 326 -3.40 -4.21 -4.96
C THR A 326 -3.64 -3.33 -3.73
N PHE A 327 -2.62 -3.16 -2.88
CA PHE A 327 -2.66 -2.17 -1.80
C PHE A 327 -2.85 -0.75 -2.34
N ALA A 328 -2.10 -0.37 -3.37
CA ALA A 328 -2.21 0.94 -4.00
C ALA A 328 -3.62 1.21 -4.54
N MET A 329 -4.26 0.23 -5.19
CA MET A 329 -5.62 0.35 -5.71
C MET A 329 -6.63 0.80 -4.66
N SER A 330 -6.58 0.20 -3.47
CA SER A 330 -7.43 0.61 -2.35
C SER A 330 -7.08 2.03 -1.89
N ARG A 331 -5.79 2.29 -1.71
CA ARG A 331 -5.30 3.51 -1.10
C ARG A 331 -5.51 4.76 -1.97
N VAL A 332 -5.65 4.62 -3.28
CA VAL A 332 -5.95 5.72 -4.20
C VAL A 332 -7.21 6.48 -3.76
N SER A 333 -8.30 5.78 -3.44
CA SER A 333 -9.53 6.43 -2.96
C SER A 333 -9.31 7.19 -1.66
N GLY A 334 -8.44 6.66 -0.79
CA GLY A 334 -8.02 7.28 0.45
C GLY A 334 -7.20 8.55 0.25
N TRP A 335 -6.22 8.53 -0.62
CA TRP A 335 -5.41 9.71 -0.94
C TRP A 335 -6.26 10.82 -1.54
N ILE A 336 -7.23 10.47 -2.39
CA ILE A 336 -8.17 11.42 -2.98
C ILE A 336 -9.01 12.11 -1.90
N ALA A 337 -9.55 11.36 -0.93
CA ALA A 337 -10.30 11.93 0.18
C ALA A 337 -9.43 12.90 1.01
N HIS A 338 -8.19 12.51 1.34
CA HIS A 338 -7.25 13.36 2.04
C HIS A 338 -6.81 14.58 1.24
N ALA A 339 -6.64 14.44 -0.08
CA ALA A 339 -6.36 15.56 -0.98
C ALA A 339 -7.51 16.56 -1.01
N ALA A 340 -8.76 16.09 -1.12
CA ALA A 340 -9.94 16.94 -1.08
C ALA A 340 -10.08 17.69 0.26
N GLU A 341 -9.81 17.02 1.39
CA GLU A 341 -9.81 17.65 2.70
C GLU A 341 -8.70 18.71 2.82
N GLN A 342 -7.50 18.42 2.32
CA GLN A 342 -6.37 19.37 2.30
C GLN A 342 -6.64 20.57 1.40
N ALA A 343 -7.23 20.37 0.23
CA ALA A 343 -7.60 21.45 -0.67
C ALA A 343 -8.62 22.40 -0.03
N ARG A 344 -9.59 21.88 0.72
CA ARG A 344 -10.55 22.70 1.49
C ARG A 344 -9.88 23.48 2.62
N ALA A 345 -8.86 22.93 3.26
CA ALA A 345 -8.10 23.62 4.30
C ALA A 345 -7.26 24.80 3.75
N GLY A 346 -6.88 24.75 2.47
CA GLY A 346 -6.30 25.85 1.71
C GLY A 346 -4.92 26.34 2.16
N ARG A 347 -4.20 25.62 3.06
CA ARG A 347 -2.88 26.05 3.55
C ARG A 347 -1.78 25.12 3.06
N ILE A 348 -0.68 25.75 2.57
CA ILE A 348 0.53 25.04 2.19
C ILE A 348 1.19 24.40 3.42
N ILE A 349 1.56 23.13 3.29
CA ILE A 349 2.35 22.40 4.29
C ILE A 349 3.82 22.75 4.07
N ARG A 350 4.36 23.60 4.95
CA ARG A 350 5.74 24.08 4.84
C ARG A 350 6.40 24.15 6.23
N PRO A 351 6.93 23.03 6.71
CA PRO A 351 7.69 23.01 7.96
C PRO A 351 9.01 23.78 7.82
N GLN A 352 9.61 24.14 8.94
CA GLN A 352 10.92 24.76 9.00
C GLN A 352 12.02 23.71 9.15
N SER A 353 13.24 24.05 8.71
CA SER A 353 14.42 23.24 8.96
C SER A 353 15.43 24.01 9.82
N GLU A 354 16.16 23.31 10.69
CA GLU A 354 17.35 23.85 11.34
C GLU A 354 18.56 23.66 10.42
N TYR A 355 19.22 24.76 10.07
CA TYR A 355 20.43 24.69 9.25
C TYR A 355 21.65 24.37 10.13
N VAL A 356 22.22 23.19 9.93
CA VAL A 356 23.41 22.69 10.66
C VAL A 356 24.69 22.74 9.81
N GLY A 357 24.63 23.28 8.62
CA GLY A 357 25.79 23.40 7.74
C GLY A 357 26.71 24.60 8.06
N PRO A 358 27.85 24.71 7.39
CA PRO A 358 28.79 25.82 7.56
C PRO A 358 28.15 27.16 7.17
N ARG A 359 28.49 28.22 7.91
CA ARG A 359 28.07 29.61 7.65
C ARG A 359 29.29 30.46 7.31
N GLY A 360 29.07 31.60 6.68
CA GLY A 360 30.12 32.59 6.42
C GLY A 360 31.13 32.20 5.32
N ARG A 361 30.80 31.24 4.47
CA ARG A 361 31.66 30.89 3.33
C ARG A 361 31.61 31.99 2.28
N THR A 362 32.79 32.34 1.73
CA THR A 362 32.92 33.20 0.58
C THR A 362 33.10 32.40 -0.70
N TRP A 363 32.56 32.89 -1.80
CA TRP A 363 32.79 32.28 -3.11
C TRP A 363 34.25 32.45 -3.52
N VAL A 364 34.88 31.40 -4.05
CA VAL A 364 36.26 31.39 -4.51
C VAL A 364 36.27 31.05 -6.00
N PRO A 365 36.98 31.83 -6.86
CA PRO A 365 37.15 31.53 -8.28
C PRO A 365 37.68 30.11 -8.51
N LEU A 366 37.26 29.45 -9.59
CA LEU A 366 37.63 28.06 -9.87
C LEU A 366 39.15 27.85 -9.87
N ALA A 367 39.92 28.80 -10.46
CA ALA A 367 41.38 28.73 -10.53
C ALA A 367 42.08 28.82 -9.17
N GLU A 368 41.40 29.32 -8.15
CA GLU A 368 41.94 29.49 -6.79
C GLU A 368 41.48 28.41 -5.83
N ARG A 369 40.58 27.52 -6.28
CA ARG A 369 40.09 26.42 -5.46
C ARG A 369 41.15 25.35 -5.24
N ARG A 370 41.49 25.08 -3.99
CA ARG A 370 42.36 23.96 -3.63
C ARG A 370 41.49 22.71 -3.45
N ALA A 371 42.06 21.52 -3.81
CA ALA A 371 41.43 20.27 -3.52
C ALA A 371 41.14 20.19 -1.99
N ALA A 372 39.95 19.77 -1.61
CA ALA A 372 39.65 19.54 -0.20
C ALA A 372 40.65 18.49 0.33
N THR A 373 41.44 18.86 1.35
CA THR A 373 42.18 17.86 2.13
C THR A 373 41.15 16.87 2.67
N ALA A 374 41.43 15.58 2.61
CA ALA A 374 40.53 14.43 2.81
C ALA A 374 39.70 14.35 4.11
N SER A 375 39.58 15.44 4.87
CA SER A 375 38.79 15.56 6.08
C SER A 375 37.35 16.08 5.88
N CYS A 376 36.95 16.43 4.67
CA CYS A 376 35.56 16.80 4.36
C CYS A 376 34.95 15.76 3.40
N GLU A 377 34.98 14.48 3.76
CA GLU A 377 34.00 13.56 3.26
C GLU A 377 32.64 14.08 3.69
N LEU A 378 31.91 14.68 2.74
CA LEU A 378 30.47 14.63 2.79
C LEU A 378 30.15 13.17 3.16
N ARG A 379 29.72 12.92 4.40
CA ARG A 379 29.10 11.67 4.73
C ARG A 379 28.07 11.48 3.65
N ARG A 380 28.37 10.60 2.72
CA ARG A 380 27.39 10.04 1.79
C ARG A 380 26.34 9.45 2.70
N THR A 381 25.34 10.25 3.07
CA THR A 381 24.12 9.74 3.64
C THR A 381 23.64 8.73 2.63
N GLY A 382 23.67 7.45 3.03
CA GLY A 382 23.48 6.29 2.17
C GLY A 382 22.19 6.33 1.38
N VAL A 383 22.20 7.08 0.31
CA VAL A 383 21.47 6.79 -0.90
C VAL A 383 22.46 5.94 -1.72
N SER A 384 22.74 4.74 -1.22
CA SER A 384 23.20 3.67 -2.08
C SER A 384 22.15 3.57 -3.19
N SER A 385 22.62 3.65 -4.42
CA SER A 385 21.89 3.23 -5.61
C SER A 385 21.06 1.99 -5.21
N VAL A 386 19.76 2.16 -5.14
CA VAL A 386 18.81 1.07 -4.99
C VAL A 386 19.16 0.10 -6.10
N GLY A 387 19.54 -1.12 -5.75
CA GLY A 387 20.18 -2.09 -6.61
C GLY A 387 19.48 -2.21 -7.94
N GLY A 388 20.26 -2.08 -9.00
CA GLY A 388 19.90 -2.59 -10.30
C GLY A 388 19.71 -4.13 -10.19
N PRO A 389 18.89 -4.73 -11.05
CA PRO A 389 18.63 -6.15 -11.01
C PRO A 389 19.94 -6.93 -11.09
N SER A 390 20.14 -7.87 -10.15
CA SER A 390 21.23 -8.83 -10.20
C SER A 390 21.17 -9.58 -11.54
N PRO A 391 22.30 -9.81 -12.24
CA PRO A 391 22.29 -10.58 -13.47
C PRO A 391 21.84 -12.02 -13.14
N VAL A 392 20.84 -12.47 -13.89
CA VAL A 392 20.37 -13.86 -13.90
C VAL A 392 21.52 -14.71 -14.43
N PRO A 393 21.94 -15.79 -13.76
CA PRO A 393 22.87 -16.74 -14.34
C PRO A 393 22.21 -17.38 -15.57
N GLY A 394 22.88 -17.30 -16.72
CA GLY A 394 22.47 -17.96 -17.97
C GLY A 394 22.57 -19.49 -17.87
N PRO A 395 22.00 -20.21 -18.86
CA PRO A 395 21.71 -21.64 -18.82
C PRO A 395 22.92 -22.54 -18.67
#